data_ff528059f75d8173d3b48865f21353f5
#
_entry.id   ff528059f75d8173d3b48865f21353f5
#
_cell.length_a   1.000
_cell.length_b   1.000
_cell.length_c   1.000
_cell.angle_alpha   90.00
_cell.angle_beta   90.00
_cell.angle_gamma   90.00
#
_symmetry.space_group_name_H-M   'P 1'
#
loop_
_entity.id
_entity.type
_entity.pdbx_description
1 polymer ?
#
loop_
_entity_poly.entity_id
_entity_poly.type
_entity_poly.pdbx_seq_one_letter_code
_entity_poly.pdbx_strand_id
1 'polypeptide(L)'
;MNMHPLLFVLALATVDLDVVTVPFSSEIRAVLTPAARTEIKREETVTRVRVEIDKVVAPSTLGPAFNTYVVWAVSPEGILDNLGELDIKGVKGQFSATTRFTQFGVLITAEPHYMVDQPSSAVAFRTQGPEADFRRKKVQVEVGAYDYSQIKPPGTALHNFVIQARSAFVIAQAAGAERLAPADFRNAQVSLGAMEELVNRGVPLDILWPAANETIRWSQRTAATARVKR
;
A
#
# COMPACT_ATOMS: atom_id res chain seq x y z
N MET A 1 4.75 2.23 41.20
CA MET A 1 5.62 1.69 40.10
C MET A 1 5.25 2.43 38.83
N ASN A 2 5.99 3.51 38.53
CA ASN A 2 5.71 4.39 37.39
C ASN A 2 6.20 3.69 36.12
N MET A 3 5.27 3.15 35.34
CA MET A 3 5.55 2.75 33.96
C MET A 3 5.67 4.03 33.12
N HIS A 4 6.89 4.42 32.78
CA HIS A 4 7.12 5.41 31.74
C HIS A 4 6.66 4.81 30.39
N PRO A 5 5.83 5.52 29.61
CA PRO A 5 5.55 5.07 28.27
C PRO A 5 6.85 5.22 27.46
N LEU A 6 7.41 4.10 27.02
CA LEU A 6 8.44 4.10 26.00
C LEU A 6 7.83 4.75 24.74
N LEU A 7 8.20 5.99 24.49
CA LEU A 7 8.00 6.61 23.19
C LEU A 7 8.88 5.84 22.18
N PHE A 8 8.28 4.90 21.45
CA PHE A 8 8.88 4.42 20.21
C PHE A 8 8.82 5.57 19.21
N VAL A 9 9.90 6.33 19.09
CA VAL A 9 10.13 7.18 17.94
C VAL A 9 10.45 6.22 16.81
N LEU A 10 9.44 5.95 15.95
CA LEU A 10 9.70 5.31 14.67
C LEU A 10 10.67 6.23 13.92
N ALA A 11 11.84 5.74 13.61
CA ALA A 11 12.75 6.42 12.71
C ALA A 11 12.14 6.34 11.31
N LEU A 12 11.50 7.43 10.86
CA LEU A 12 11.09 7.60 9.48
C LEU A 12 12.32 7.37 8.60
N ALA A 13 12.24 6.41 7.71
CA ALA A 13 13.26 6.21 6.70
C ALA A 13 12.92 7.09 5.47
N THR A 14 13.96 7.58 4.81
CA THR A 14 13.80 8.30 3.55
C THR A 14 14.26 7.43 2.38
N VAL A 15 13.54 7.50 1.28
CA VAL A 15 13.86 6.79 0.04
C VAL A 15 13.99 7.80 -1.09
N ASP A 16 15.12 7.75 -1.79
CA ASP A 16 15.32 8.54 -3.00
C ASP A 16 14.67 7.83 -4.19
N LEU A 17 13.92 8.57 -4.98
CA LEU A 17 13.39 8.09 -6.27
C LEU A 17 13.47 9.19 -7.32
N ASP A 18 13.48 8.77 -8.59
CA ASP A 18 13.46 9.69 -9.72
C ASP A 18 12.03 10.00 -10.12
N VAL A 19 11.74 11.28 -10.26
CA VAL A 19 10.50 11.80 -10.81
C VAL A 19 10.69 12.11 -12.29
N VAL A 20 9.79 11.65 -13.12
CA VAL A 20 9.76 11.91 -14.55
C VAL A 20 8.61 12.82 -14.92
N THR A 21 8.84 13.73 -15.86
CA THR A 21 7.78 14.56 -16.45
C THR A 21 7.23 13.84 -17.67
N VAL A 22 5.92 13.68 -17.72
CA VAL A 22 5.22 13.06 -18.85
C VAL A 22 4.65 14.18 -19.73
N PRO A 23 5.22 14.45 -20.93
CA PRO A 23 4.69 15.45 -21.83
C PRO A 23 3.27 15.10 -22.29
N PHE A 24 2.51 16.11 -22.69
CA PHE A 24 1.15 15.91 -23.18
C PHE A 24 1.13 15.00 -24.40
N SER A 25 0.17 14.09 -24.47
CA SER A 25 0.00 13.10 -25.54
C SER A 25 1.25 12.27 -25.85
N SER A 26 2.07 11.99 -24.84
CA SER A 26 3.29 11.21 -24.99
C SER A 26 3.25 9.95 -24.14
N GLU A 27 4.14 9.03 -24.49
CA GLU A 27 4.45 7.82 -23.74
C GLU A 27 5.93 7.84 -23.36
N ILE A 28 6.22 7.53 -22.12
CA ILE A 28 7.58 7.38 -21.64
C ILE A 28 7.74 6.01 -20.97
N ARG A 29 8.97 5.51 -21.01
CA ARG A 29 9.37 4.30 -20.30
C ARG A 29 10.33 4.67 -19.19
N ALA A 30 10.04 4.25 -17.99
CA ALA A 30 10.92 4.40 -16.86
C ALA A 30 11.38 3.02 -16.35
N VAL A 31 12.57 2.99 -15.77
CA VAL A 31 13.13 1.78 -15.18
C VAL A 31 12.85 1.82 -13.67
N LEU A 32 12.44 0.70 -13.13
CA LEU A 32 12.33 0.49 -11.68
C LEU A 32 13.54 -0.31 -11.20
N THR A 33 14.01 -0.02 -10.02
CA THR A 33 15.07 -0.77 -9.36
C THR A 33 14.49 -1.50 -8.14
N PRO A 34 14.75 -2.79 -7.95
CA PRO A 34 15.41 -3.73 -8.86
C PRO A 34 14.60 -3.95 -10.17
N ALA A 35 15.20 -4.55 -11.17
CA ALA A 35 14.78 -4.62 -12.56
C ALA A 35 13.29 -4.90 -12.81
N ALA A 36 12.54 -3.82 -13.06
CA ALA A 36 11.16 -3.85 -13.54
C ALA A 36 10.97 -2.73 -14.58
N ARG A 37 9.84 -2.75 -15.29
CA ARG A 37 9.52 -1.77 -16.31
C ARG A 37 8.23 -1.05 -15.95
N THR A 38 8.20 0.24 -16.17
CA THR A 38 6.95 1.00 -16.13
C THR A 38 6.77 1.77 -17.43
N GLU A 39 5.58 1.72 -17.97
CA GLU A 39 5.12 2.47 -19.11
C GLU A 39 4.14 3.53 -18.62
N ILE A 40 4.37 4.78 -18.98
CA ILE A 40 3.58 5.91 -18.51
C ILE A 40 3.09 6.64 -19.75
N LYS A 41 1.78 6.66 -19.96
CA LYS A 41 1.13 7.33 -21.09
C LYS A 41 0.22 8.42 -20.57
N ARG A 42 0.46 9.65 -21.02
CA ARG A 42 -0.41 10.79 -20.71
C ARG A 42 -1.47 10.96 -21.81
N GLU A 43 -2.71 10.86 -21.39
CA GLU A 43 -3.92 11.26 -22.13
C GLU A 43 -4.35 12.64 -21.65
N GLU A 44 -5.41 13.25 -22.21
CA GLU A 44 -5.78 14.64 -21.95
C GLU A 44 -5.74 15.09 -20.47
N THR A 45 -6.47 14.42 -19.60
CA THR A 45 -6.63 14.80 -18.20
C THR A 45 -6.02 13.83 -17.21
N VAL A 46 -5.62 12.64 -17.67
CA VAL A 46 -5.10 11.57 -16.82
C VAL A 46 -3.82 10.99 -17.40
N THR A 47 -2.99 10.47 -16.51
CA THR A 47 -1.79 9.72 -16.87
C THR A 47 -2.00 8.26 -16.51
N ARG A 48 -1.91 7.37 -17.48
CA ARG A 48 -1.98 5.92 -17.27
C ARG A 48 -0.60 5.41 -16.90
N VAL A 49 -0.55 4.60 -15.86
CA VAL A 49 0.66 3.93 -15.37
C VAL A 49 0.47 2.43 -15.55
N ARG A 50 1.40 1.79 -16.24
CA ARG A 50 1.48 0.33 -16.35
C ARG A 50 2.81 -0.13 -15.80
N VAL A 51 2.80 -1.15 -14.95
CA VAL A 51 4.00 -1.76 -14.37
C VAL A 51 4.04 -3.23 -14.72
N GLU A 52 5.20 -3.71 -15.13
CA GLU A 52 5.48 -5.12 -15.40
C GLU A 52 6.76 -5.54 -14.68
N ILE A 53 6.66 -6.63 -13.91
CA ILE A 53 7.75 -7.18 -13.11
C ILE A 53 7.85 -8.67 -13.41
N ASP A 54 9.01 -9.12 -13.86
CA ASP A 54 9.23 -10.52 -14.26
C ASP A 54 9.59 -11.43 -13.06
N LYS A 55 10.14 -10.87 -11.98
CA LYS A 55 10.58 -11.63 -10.80
C LYS A 55 10.11 -10.92 -9.53
N VAL A 56 8.90 -11.26 -9.09
CA VAL A 56 8.32 -10.79 -7.82
C VAL A 56 8.45 -11.90 -6.79
N VAL A 57 8.98 -11.57 -5.63
CA VAL A 57 8.93 -12.45 -4.45
C VAL A 57 7.60 -12.22 -3.71
N ALA A 58 7.19 -13.18 -2.88
CA ALA A 58 6.00 -12.99 -2.06
C ALA A 58 6.21 -11.82 -1.08
N PRO A 59 5.21 -10.94 -0.86
CA PRO A 59 5.35 -9.80 0.08
C PRO A 59 5.82 -10.22 1.48
N SER A 60 5.37 -11.37 1.95
CA SER A 60 5.75 -11.95 3.25
C SER A 60 7.25 -12.26 3.40
N THR A 61 8.01 -12.30 2.31
CA THR A 61 9.49 -12.44 2.39
C THR A 61 10.18 -11.18 2.87
N LEU A 62 9.52 -10.02 2.75
CA LEU A 62 10.01 -8.73 3.25
C LEU A 62 9.59 -8.48 4.71
N GLY A 63 8.70 -9.30 5.25
CA GLY A 63 8.27 -9.27 6.63
C GLY A 63 6.93 -9.97 6.84
N PRO A 64 6.70 -10.58 8.01
CA PRO A 64 5.52 -11.42 8.26
C PRO A 64 4.20 -10.63 8.26
N ALA A 65 4.26 -9.32 8.41
CA ALA A 65 3.08 -8.44 8.38
C ALA A 65 2.58 -8.14 6.95
N PHE A 66 3.40 -8.39 5.93
CA PHE A 66 3.11 -7.95 4.56
C PHE A 66 2.38 -9.02 3.75
N ASN A 67 1.26 -8.63 3.16
CA ASN A 67 0.38 -9.51 2.41
C ASN A 67 0.24 -9.12 0.94
N THR A 68 0.58 -7.88 0.60
CA THR A 68 0.44 -7.36 -0.76
C THR A 68 1.54 -6.37 -1.11
N TYR A 69 1.63 -5.98 -2.38
CA TYR A 69 2.40 -4.82 -2.83
C TYR A 69 1.46 -3.72 -3.26
N VAL A 70 1.74 -2.51 -2.82
CA VAL A 70 1.02 -1.30 -3.21
C VAL A 70 1.89 -0.46 -4.13
N VAL A 71 1.30 0.01 -5.22
CA VAL A 71 1.92 0.89 -6.21
C VAL A 71 1.53 2.33 -5.88
N TRP A 72 2.51 3.19 -5.75
CA TRP A 72 2.35 4.61 -5.44
C TRP A 72 2.85 5.47 -6.59
N ALA A 73 2.13 6.55 -6.89
CA ALA A 73 2.71 7.69 -7.60
C ALA A 73 3.17 8.74 -6.59
N VAL A 74 4.37 9.24 -6.78
CA VAL A 74 5.00 10.23 -5.87
C VAL A 74 5.31 11.48 -6.65
N SER A 75 4.68 12.62 -6.28
CA SER A 75 4.90 13.91 -6.94
C SER A 75 6.27 14.51 -6.59
N PRO A 76 6.74 15.54 -7.33
CA PRO A 76 7.97 16.28 -7.01
C PRO A 76 7.98 16.91 -5.61
N GLU A 77 6.80 17.15 -5.03
CA GLU A 77 6.60 17.71 -3.70
C GLU A 77 6.52 16.64 -2.60
N GLY A 78 6.65 15.35 -2.97
CA GLY A 78 6.54 14.23 -2.05
C GLY A 78 5.07 13.81 -1.75
N ILE A 79 4.09 14.31 -2.51
CA ILE A 79 2.70 13.89 -2.34
C ILE A 79 2.55 12.48 -2.88
N LEU A 80 1.93 11.62 -2.05
CA LEU A 80 1.67 10.22 -2.35
C LEU A 80 0.25 10.01 -2.88
N ASP A 81 0.14 9.27 -3.97
CA ASP A 81 -1.13 8.76 -4.51
C ASP A 81 -1.07 7.24 -4.51
N ASN A 82 -1.90 6.60 -3.69
CA ASN A 82 -2.04 5.14 -3.67
C ASN A 82 -2.81 4.70 -4.91
N LEU A 83 -2.11 4.15 -5.88
CA LEU A 83 -2.69 3.70 -7.14
C LEU A 83 -3.38 2.33 -7.05
N GLY A 84 -3.07 1.55 -6.02
CA GLY A 84 -3.67 0.24 -5.77
C GLY A 84 -2.69 -0.91 -5.68
N GLU A 85 -3.24 -2.11 -5.67
CA GLU A 85 -2.54 -3.38 -5.46
C GLU A 85 -1.91 -3.91 -6.75
N LEU A 86 -0.66 -4.40 -6.66
CA LEU A 86 0.01 -5.13 -7.74
C LEU A 86 -0.59 -6.54 -7.87
N ASP A 87 -1.10 -6.89 -9.05
CA ASP A 87 -1.57 -8.25 -9.36
C ASP A 87 -0.36 -9.18 -9.55
N ILE A 88 -0.26 -10.22 -8.72
CA ILE A 88 0.83 -11.19 -8.75
C ILE A 88 0.30 -12.54 -9.22
N LYS A 89 0.89 -13.04 -10.32
CA LYS A 89 0.62 -14.38 -10.86
C LYS A 89 1.92 -15.18 -10.95
N GLY A 90 2.11 -16.08 -10.01
CA GLY A 90 3.38 -16.81 -9.85
C GLY A 90 4.51 -15.84 -9.47
N VAL A 91 5.50 -15.68 -10.35
CA VAL A 91 6.64 -14.76 -10.17
C VAL A 91 6.47 -13.45 -10.94
N LYS A 92 5.36 -13.26 -11.65
CA LYS A 92 5.10 -12.06 -12.45
C LYS A 92 4.18 -11.11 -11.71
N GLY A 93 4.53 -9.83 -11.72
CA GLY A 93 3.70 -8.74 -11.23
C GLY A 93 3.21 -7.87 -12.39
N GLN A 94 1.91 -7.55 -12.39
CA GLN A 94 1.29 -6.65 -13.36
C GLN A 94 0.42 -5.62 -12.66
N PHE A 95 0.42 -4.41 -13.19
CA PHE A 95 -0.39 -3.33 -12.66
C PHE A 95 -0.79 -2.36 -13.76
N SER A 96 -1.99 -1.81 -13.65
CA SER A 96 -2.43 -0.71 -14.51
C SER A 96 -3.43 0.16 -13.76
N ALA A 97 -3.13 1.46 -13.67
CA ALA A 97 -4.03 2.45 -13.08
C ALA A 97 -3.87 3.81 -13.77
N THR A 98 -4.63 4.80 -13.32
CA THR A 98 -4.50 6.19 -13.75
C THR A 98 -4.24 7.09 -12.55
N THR A 99 -3.45 8.14 -12.77
CA THR A 99 -3.25 9.24 -11.82
C THR A 99 -3.46 10.59 -12.49
N ARG A 100 -3.72 11.62 -11.70
CA ARG A 100 -3.76 13.01 -12.18
C ARG A 100 -2.39 13.66 -12.23
N PHE A 101 -1.38 13.02 -11.65
CA PHE A 101 -0.03 13.56 -11.68
C PHE A 101 0.53 13.54 -13.10
N THR A 102 1.17 14.63 -13.47
CA THR A 102 1.89 14.79 -14.75
C THR A 102 3.41 14.72 -14.57
N GLN A 103 3.84 14.83 -13.32
CA GLN A 103 5.21 14.61 -12.86
C GLN A 103 5.17 13.69 -11.65
N PHE A 104 5.81 12.54 -11.71
CA PHE A 104 5.86 11.61 -10.58
C PHE A 104 6.92 10.54 -10.77
N GLY A 105 7.33 9.94 -9.67
CA GLY A 105 8.03 8.67 -9.63
C GLY A 105 7.09 7.56 -9.19
N VAL A 106 7.43 6.33 -9.52
CA VAL A 106 6.72 5.12 -9.05
C VAL A 106 7.50 4.51 -7.90
N LEU A 107 6.81 4.27 -6.80
CA LEU A 107 7.29 3.53 -5.63
C LEU A 107 6.41 2.30 -5.45
N ILE A 108 6.97 1.16 -5.08
CA ILE A 108 6.22 -0.05 -4.75
C ILE A 108 6.72 -0.57 -3.42
N THR A 109 5.80 -0.70 -2.46
CA THR A 109 6.10 -1.17 -1.10
C THR A 109 5.29 -2.41 -0.75
N ALA A 110 5.84 -3.27 0.11
CA ALA A 110 5.10 -4.38 0.67
C ALA A 110 4.25 -3.88 1.84
N GLU A 111 2.95 -4.22 1.83
CA GLU A 111 1.97 -3.66 2.76
C GLU A 111 1.10 -4.76 3.40
N PRO A 112 0.53 -4.48 4.58
CA PRO A 112 -0.42 -5.39 5.21
C PRO A 112 -1.74 -5.52 4.47
N HIS A 113 -2.19 -4.45 3.81
CA HIS A 113 -3.37 -4.39 2.95
C HIS A 113 -3.23 -3.26 1.93
N TYR A 114 -4.02 -3.33 0.84
CA TYR A 114 -3.83 -2.43 -0.30
C TYR A 114 -4.35 -0.99 -0.10
N MET A 115 -5.20 -0.74 0.91
CA MET A 115 -5.76 0.60 1.18
C MET A 115 -4.96 1.39 2.22
N VAL A 116 -3.70 1.08 2.48
CA VAL A 116 -2.86 1.90 3.37
C VAL A 116 -2.72 3.33 2.84
N ASP A 117 -2.59 4.29 3.75
CA ASP A 117 -2.47 5.73 3.46
C ASP A 117 -1.02 6.23 3.44
N GLN A 118 -0.08 5.42 3.91
CA GLN A 118 1.36 5.72 3.91
C GLN A 118 2.16 4.47 3.57
N PRO A 119 3.24 4.59 2.81
CA PRO A 119 4.10 3.47 2.46
C PRO A 119 4.87 2.96 3.68
N SER A 120 4.99 1.63 3.76
CA SER A 120 5.87 0.98 4.73
C SER A 120 7.34 1.21 4.37
N SER A 121 8.25 0.89 5.29
CA SER A 121 9.70 0.89 5.02
C SER A 121 10.16 -0.28 4.13
N ALA A 122 9.28 -1.25 3.84
CA ALA A 122 9.58 -2.41 2.99
C ALA A 122 9.47 -2.05 1.49
N VAL A 123 10.38 -1.21 1.01
CA VAL A 123 10.43 -0.79 -0.39
C VAL A 123 10.93 -1.93 -1.26
N ALA A 124 10.08 -2.36 -2.20
CA ALA A 124 10.39 -3.42 -3.15
C ALA A 124 10.96 -2.87 -4.46
N PHE A 125 10.32 -1.83 -5.04
CA PHE A 125 10.73 -1.21 -6.30
C PHE A 125 10.55 0.30 -6.25
N ARG A 126 11.39 1.02 -6.98
CA ARG A 126 11.29 2.48 -7.15
C ARG A 126 11.82 2.90 -8.51
N THR A 127 11.31 4.01 -9.05
CA THR A 127 11.90 4.60 -10.25
C THR A 127 13.31 5.09 -9.96
N GLN A 128 14.25 4.62 -10.79
CA GLN A 128 15.63 5.03 -10.73
C GLN A 128 16.20 4.98 -12.16
N GLY A 129 16.69 6.10 -12.63
CA GLY A 129 17.29 6.17 -13.95
C GLY A 129 18.80 6.32 -13.92
N PRO A 130 19.43 6.23 -15.11
CA PRO A 130 20.85 6.55 -15.25
C PRO A 130 21.11 7.99 -14.81
N GLU A 131 22.19 8.22 -14.09
CA GLU A 131 22.57 9.55 -13.55
C GLU A 131 22.71 10.65 -14.61
N ALA A 132 22.90 10.28 -15.89
CA ALA A 132 23.07 11.21 -16.99
C ALA A 132 21.78 11.81 -17.57
N ASP A 133 20.59 11.47 -17.04
CA ASP A 133 19.34 12.01 -17.57
C ASP A 133 18.92 13.29 -16.84
N PHE A 134 19.27 14.45 -17.40
CA PHE A 134 18.96 15.79 -16.86
C PHE A 134 17.46 16.12 -16.75
N ARG A 135 16.57 15.30 -17.29
CA ARG A 135 15.10 15.49 -17.21
C ARG A 135 14.49 14.93 -15.93
N ARG A 136 15.30 14.35 -15.06
CA ARG A 136 14.86 13.70 -13.85
C ARG A 136 15.16 14.57 -12.64
N LYS A 137 14.17 14.69 -11.78
CA LYS A 137 14.32 15.33 -10.46
C LYS A 137 14.34 14.23 -9.42
N LYS A 138 15.35 14.20 -8.56
CA LYS A 138 15.37 13.32 -7.38
C LYS A 138 14.45 13.90 -6.32
N VAL A 139 13.63 13.03 -5.73
CA VAL A 139 12.75 13.37 -4.62
C VAL A 139 12.99 12.39 -3.49
N GLN A 140 13.00 12.90 -2.26
CA GLN A 140 13.03 12.09 -1.05
C GLN A 140 11.61 11.90 -0.53
N VAL A 141 11.26 10.66 -0.22
CA VAL A 141 9.96 10.26 0.31
C VAL A 141 10.16 9.63 1.67
N GLU A 142 9.37 10.06 2.63
CA GLU A 142 9.29 9.43 3.94
C GLU A 142 8.50 8.12 3.83
N VAL A 143 9.04 7.06 4.40
CA VAL A 143 8.45 5.73 4.47
C VAL A 143 8.54 5.17 5.88
N GLY A 144 7.68 4.21 6.21
CA GLY A 144 7.70 3.56 7.52
C GLY A 144 7.04 4.41 8.63
N ALA A 145 6.06 5.25 8.27
CA ALA A 145 5.31 6.05 9.23
C ALA A 145 4.56 5.20 10.28
N TYR A 146 4.31 3.93 9.97
CA TYR A 146 3.57 3.02 10.85
C TYR A 146 4.38 1.79 11.19
N ASP A 147 4.32 1.39 12.47
CA ASP A 147 4.87 0.13 12.94
C ASP A 147 3.86 -1.01 12.74
N TYR A 148 4.21 -1.95 11.87
CA TYR A 148 3.41 -3.15 11.62
C TYR A 148 3.89 -4.39 12.39
N SER A 149 4.83 -4.24 13.32
CA SER A 149 5.40 -5.35 14.10
C SER A 149 4.38 -6.12 14.94
N GLN A 150 3.26 -5.47 15.27
CA GLN A 150 2.17 -6.08 16.04
C GLN A 150 1.22 -6.94 15.18
N ILE A 151 1.34 -6.87 13.87
CA ILE A 151 0.52 -7.68 12.97
C ILE A 151 1.09 -9.10 12.94
N LYS A 152 0.34 -10.02 13.52
CA LYS A 152 0.69 -11.44 13.45
C LYS A 152 0.29 -12.00 12.09
N PRO A 153 1.15 -12.83 11.46
CA PRO A 153 0.76 -13.53 10.25
C PRO A 153 -0.53 -14.31 10.53
N PRO A 154 -1.54 -14.23 9.66
CA PRO A 154 -2.71 -15.07 9.81
C PRO A 154 -2.33 -16.53 9.65
N GLY A 155 -2.95 -17.39 10.43
CA GLY A 155 -2.80 -18.85 10.27
C GLY A 155 -3.22 -19.30 8.85
N THR A 156 -2.80 -20.50 8.48
CA THR A 156 -2.83 -21.10 7.15
C THR A 156 -4.10 -20.96 6.30
N ALA A 157 -3.90 -20.94 4.97
CA ALA A 157 -4.85 -21.30 3.91
C ALA A 157 -6.09 -20.42 3.71
N LEU A 158 -5.98 -19.13 3.94
CA LEU A 158 -7.02 -18.18 3.58
C LEU A 158 -6.66 -17.41 2.30
N HIS A 159 -7.68 -16.95 1.59
CA HIS A 159 -7.48 -16.04 0.48
C HIS A 159 -6.78 -14.76 0.94
N ASN A 160 -5.86 -14.25 0.12
CA ASN A 160 -5.04 -13.10 0.48
C ASN A 160 -5.87 -11.87 0.90
N PHE A 161 -6.99 -11.59 0.25
CA PHE A 161 -7.84 -10.46 0.61
C PHE A 161 -8.53 -10.62 1.98
N VAL A 162 -8.79 -11.84 2.46
CA VAL A 162 -9.26 -12.08 3.84
C VAL A 162 -8.15 -11.78 4.84
N ILE A 163 -6.93 -12.20 4.51
CA ILE A 163 -5.75 -11.91 5.31
C ILE A 163 -5.54 -10.40 5.42
N GLN A 164 -5.63 -9.68 4.31
CA GLN A 164 -5.54 -8.22 4.28
C GLN A 164 -6.63 -7.56 5.14
N ALA A 165 -7.88 -8.05 5.07
CA ALA A 165 -8.98 -7.52 5.86
C ALA A 165 -8.75 -7.67 7.37
N ARG A 166 -8.28 -8.84 7.81
CA ARG A 166 -7.89 -9.09 9.20
C ARG A 166 -6.73 -8.20 9.63
N SER A 167 -5.72 -8.06 8.78
CA SER A 167 -4.57 -7.18 9.05
C SER A 167 -5.00 -5.71 9.20
N ALA A 168 -5.89 -5.23 8.33
CA ALA A 168 -6.42 -3.87 8.41
C ALA A 168 -7.15 -3.63 9.75
N PHE A 169 -7.94 -4.61 10.21
CA PHE A 169 -8.64 -4.50 11.49
C PHE A 169 -7.66 -4.48 12.68
N VAL A 170 -6.63 -5.32 12.69
CA VAL A 170 -5.57 -5.31 13.71
C VAL A 170 -4.86 -3.96 13.75
N ILE A 171 -4.59 -3.35 12.58
CA ILE A 171 -4.01 -2.01 12.49
C ILE A 171 -4.92 -0.96 13.14
N ALA A 172 -6.23 -1.03 12.90
CA ALA A 172 -7.19 -0.13 13.53
C ALA A 172 -7.20 -0.27 15.05
N GLN A 173 -7.14 -1.50 15.56
CA GLN A 173 -7.02 -1.76 16.99
C GLN A 173 -5.72 -1.16 17.57
N ALA A 174 -4.58 -1.42 16.92
CA ALA A 174 -3.27 -0.91 17.35
C ALA A 174 -3.18 0.63 17.30
N ALA A 175 -3.95 1.28 16.41
CA ALA A 175 -4.10 2.73 16.39
C ALA A 175 -4.91 3.28 17.57
N GLY A 176 -5.48 2.42 18.43
CA GLY A 176 -6.32 2.82 19.56
C GLY A 176 -7.73 3.26 19.15
N ALA A 177 -8.21 2.76 18.01
CA ALA A 177 -9.45 3.19 17.38
C ALA A 177 -10.68 2.92 18.24
N GLU A 178 -10.68 1.87 19.06
CA GLU A 178 -11.77 1.57 19.98
C GLU A 178 -12.10 2.76 20.88
N ARG A 179 -11.09 3.46 21.37
CA ARG A 179 -11.22 4.65 22.22
C ARG A 179 -11.34 5.96 21.43
N LEU A 180 -10.55 6.10 20.36
CA LEU A 180 -10.40 7.37 19.63
C LEU A 180 -11.43 7.57 18.52
N ALA A 181 -11.96 6.47 17.95
CA ALA A 181 -12.94 6.46 16.86
C ALA A 181 -14.04 5.40 17.07
N PRO A 182 -14.77 5.38 18.22
CA PRO A 182 -15.61 4.25 18.62
C PRO A 182 -16.77 3.96 17.66
N ALA A 183 -17.30 4.97 16.96
CA ALA A 183 -18.37 4.78 15.98
C ALA A 183 -17.85 4.07 14.73
N ASP A 184 -16.74 4.53 14.16
CA ASP A 184 -16.11 3.90 12.98
C ASP A 184 -15.59 2.51 13.35
N PHE A 185 -15.06 2.33 14.57
CA PHE A 185 -14.56 1.04 15.05
C PHE A 185 -15.68 -0.01 15.12
N ARG A 186 -16.88 0.35 15.55
CA ARG A 186 -18.05 -0.55 15.52
C ARG A 186 -18.40 -0.98 14.11
N ASN A 187 -18.36 -0.08 13.15
CA ASN A 187 -18.59 -0.43 11.74
C ASN A 187 -17.53 -1.41 11.22
N ALA A 188 -16.26 -1.20 11.57
CA ALA A 188 -15.17 -2.13 11.24
C ALA A 188 -15.39 -3.52 11.89
N GLN A 189 -15.85 -3.58 13.14
CA GLN A 189 -16.18 -4.84 13.82
C GLN A 189 -17.35 -5.57 13.16
N VAL A 190 -18.40 -4.85 12.81
CA VAL A 190 -19.58 -5.44 12.13
C VAL A 190 -19.18 -6.00 10.76
N SER A 191 -18.43 -5.25 9.96
CA SER A 191 -17.98 -5.71 8.64
C SER A 191 -17.03 -6.91 8.75
N LEU A 192 -16.12 -6.91 9.74
CA LEU A 192 -15.26 -8.08 10.01
C LEU A 192 -16.10 -9.31 10.38
N GLY A 193 -17.07 -9.16 11.30
CA GLY A 193 -17.95 -10.26 11.70
C GLY A 193 -18.75 -10.85 10.54
N ALA A 194 -19.29 -9.99 9.66
CA ALA A 194 -19.99 -10.42 8.46
C ALA A 194 -19.07 -11.18 7.49
N MET A 195 -17.86 -10.70 7.26
CA MET A 195 -16.84 -11.40 6.46
C MET A 195 -16.48 -12.76 7.06
N GLU A 196 -16.24 -12.84 8.37
CA GLU A 196 -15.88 -14.11 9.05
C GLU A 196 -17.02 -15.13 8.97
N GLU A 197 -18.26 -14.71 9.06
CA GLU A 197 -19.41 -15.59 8.84
C GLU A 197 -19.42 -16.21 7.44
N LEU A 198 -19.15 -15.40 6.41
CA LEU A 198 -19.03 -15.87 5.03
C LEU A 198 -17.84 -16.82 4.85
N VAL A 199 -16.70 -16.54 5.48
CA VAL A 199 -15.53 -17.44 5.49
C VAL A 199 -15.89 -18.79 6.10
N ASN A 200 -16.57 -18.79 7.25
CA ASN A 200 -16.98 -20.02 7.95
C ASN A 200 -17.98 -20.85 7.15
N ARG A 201 -18.82 -20.19 6.35
CA ARG A 201 -19.77 -20.85 5.46
C ARG A 201 -19.15 -21.37 4.17
N GLY A 202 -17.89 -21.03 3.89
CA GLY A 202 -17.19 -21.46 2.68
C GLY A 202 -17.82 -20.94 1.38
N VAL A 203 -18.33 -19.70 1.40
CA VAL A 203 -18.98 -19.12 0.21
C VAL A 203 -17.98 -18.89 -0.94
N PRO A 204 -18.44 -18.81 -2.19
CA PRO A 204 -17.64 -18.48 -3.35
C PRO A 204 -16.90 -17.14 -3.20
N LEU A 205 -15.75 -16.99 -3.89
CA LEU A 205 -14.85 -15.84 -3.75
C LEU A 205 -15.48 -14.52 -4.22
N ASP A 206 -16.33 -14.56 -5.20
CA ASP A 206 -17.07 -13.40 -5.73
C ASP A 206 -18.05 -12.82 -4.70
N ILE A 207 -18.55 -13.65 -3.77
CA ILE A 207 -19.37 -13.24 -2.64
C ILE A 207 -18.50 -12.77 -1.47
N LEU A 208 -17.37 -13.44 -1.23
CA LEU A 208 -16.48 -13.16 -0.10
C LEU A 208 -15.66 -11.87 -0.31
N TRP A 209 -15.21 -11.60 -1.54
CA TRP A 209 -14.36 -10.45 -1.85
C TRP A 209 -15.00 -9.09 -1.49
N PRO A 210 -16.27 -8.80 -1.82
CA PRO A 210 -16.90 -7.55 -1.40
C PRO A 210 -16.93 -7.34 0.11
N ALA A 211 -17.18 -8.40 0.89
CA ALA A 211 -17.20 -8.33 2.35
C ALA A 211 -15.81 -8.05 2.93
N ALA A 212 -14.77 -8.70 2.40
CA ALA A 212 -13.39 -8.44 2.80
C ALA A 212 -12.97 -7.01 2.44
N ASN A 213 -13.31 -6.53 1.25
CA ASN A 213 -13.05 -5.17 0.81
C ASN A 213 -13.73 -4.12 1.71
N GLU A 214 -14.98 -4.36 2.10
CA GLU A 214 -15.69 -3.48 3.01
C GLU A 214 -15.03 -3.46 4.41
N THR A 215 -14.56 -4.60 4.88
CA THR A 215 -13.79 -4.71 6.13
C THR A 215 -12.50 -3.90 6.06
N ILE A 216 -11.75 -3.98 4.96
CA ILE A 216 -10.53 -3.20 4.76
C ILE A 216 -10.85 -1.69 4.78
N ARG A 217 -11.89 -1.27 4.06
CA ARG A 217 -12.32 0.13 3.97
C ARG A 217 -12.66 0.71 5.34
N TRP A 218 -13.52 0.05 6.09
CA TRP A 218 -13.90 0.49 7.43
C TRP A 218 -12.71 0.52 8.39
N SER A 219 -11.89 -0.53 8.35
CA SER A 219 -10.71 -0.62 9.21
C SER A 219 -9.69 0.48 8.90
N GLN A 220 -9.39 0.73 7.62
CA GLN A 220 -8.47 1.80 7.22
C GLN A 220 -9.02 3.18 7.61
N ARG A 221 -10.30 3.46 7.33
CA ARG A 221 -10.94 4.71 7.76
C ARG A 221 -10.86 4.91 9.27
N THR A 222 -11.13 3.86 10.01
CA THR A 222 -11.10 3.84 11.48
C THR A 222 -9.70 4.12 12.01
N ALA A 223 -8.68 3.47 11.43
CA ALA A 223 -7.29 3.70 11.78
C ALA A 223 -6.85 5.14 11.49
N ALA A 224 -7.19 5.67 10.32
CA ALA A 224 -6.89 7.05 9.94
C ALA A 224 -7.56 8.06 10.90
N THR A 225 -8.85 7.87 11.22
CA THR A 225 -9.57 8.72 12.19
C THR A 225 -8.91 8.69 13.57
N ALA A 226 -8.50 7.51 14.04
CA ALA A 226 -7.85 7.37 15.33
C ALA A 226 -6.49 8.07 15.39
N ARG A 227 -5.70 7.99 14.32
CA ARG A 227 -4.38 8.64 14.21
C ARG A 227 -4.46 10.16 14.26
N VAL A 228 -5.46 10.77 13.61
CA VAL A 228 -5.68 12.23 13.64
C VAL A 228 -6.07 12.73 15.04
N LYS A 229 -6.67 11.87 15.87
CA LYS A 229 -7.12 12.22 17.24
C LYS A 229 -6.10 11.86 18.33
N ARG A 230 -4.96 11.31 17.96
CA ARG A 230 -3.90 10.90 18.88
C ARG A 230 -2.98 12.05 19.25
#